data_15d03e5ba436db8dadeb63bb15000622
#
_entry.id   15d03e5ba436db8dadeb63bb15000622
#
_cell.length_a   1.000
_cell.length_b   1.000
_cell.length_c   1.000
_cell.angle_alpha   90.00
_cell.angle_beta   90.00
_cell.angle_gamma   90.00
#
_symmetry.space_group_name_H-M   'P 1'
#
loop_
_entity.id
_entity.type
_entity.pdbx_description
1 polymer ?
#
loop_
_entity_poly.entity_id
_entity_poly.type
_entity_poly.pdbx_seq_one_letter_code
_entity_poly.pdbx_strand_id
1 'polypeptide(L)'
;KLSRGLGDVYKRQEHEFLCQVVEAAIDAGATTVNIPDTVGYATPHEVFERIKMLRDRVPNIDKAVISTHCHDDLGMAVANSLAAVSAGAGQIECTINGIGERAGNAALEEVVMALKTRSDFYHCTTNIDSRRLVPASRLVSKTTGIQVQRNKAIVGRNAFAHESGIHQDGMLKERSTYEIMQPEEVGFSKTDLVLGKHSGRAALADRAKTLGFTITGEQLQQVFEQFKLLADKKKEIYDGDIIALVQQQISGSVEEQWALVDYEVTSGKSRSPHVQLTLRHGDKETTECVEQGDGPIDAAFWAVEKITGIELVCKDFRVRSATLGRDAIGEVNLEVEYKGNSYRVVGDSTDSVEITILSMLNAINRIIAERKDLGER
;
A
#
# COMPACT_ATOMS: atom_id res chain seq x y z
N LYS A 1 -1.75 29.81 27.06
CA LYS A 1 -2.97 29.48 26.33
C LYS A 1 -2.74 29.87 24.88
N LEU A 2 -2.74 28.90 24.00
CA LEU A 2 -2.82 29.13 22.58
C LEU A 2 -4.08 29.94 22.29
N SER A 3 -3.97 31.18 21.80
CA SER A 3 -5.11 31.91 21.34
C SER A 3 -5.65 31.24 20.09
N ARG A 4 -6.82 30.62 20.20
CA ARG A 4 -7.52 30.10 19.03
C ARG A 4 -7.93 31.27 18.14
N GLY A 5 -7.38 31.27 16.90
CA GLY A 5 -7.98 31.97 15.79
C GLY A 5 -8.02 33.49 15.82
N LEU A 6 -6.90 34.16 15.65
CA LEU A 6 -6.85 35.59 15.31
C LEU A 6 -7.02 35.85 13.81
N GLY A 7 -7.51 34.92 13.04
CA GLY A 7 -7.52 35.05 11.59
C GLY A 7 -8.69 34.40 10.88
N ASP A 8 -9.86 34.43 11.47
CA ASP A 8 -11.04 33.90 10.81
C ASP A 8 -11.51 34.88 9.73
N VAL A 9 -11.38 34.44 8.48
CA VAL A 9 -11.88 35.09 7.26
C VAL A 9 -10.98 36.18 6.65
N TYR A 10 -10.17 35.78 5.71
CA TYR A 10 -9.23 36.57 4.91
C TYR A 10 -9.77 37.93 4.37
N LYS A 11 -11.05 38.06 4.13
CA LYS A 11 -11.67 39.30 3.58
C LYS A 11 -12.24 40.26 4.63
N ARG A 12 -12.27 39.88 5.92
CA ARG A 12 -12.98 40.70 6.95
C ARG A 12 -12.07 41.46 7.89
N GLN A 13 -10.75 41.28 7.80
CA GLN A 13 -9.83 41.96 8.70
C GLN A 13 -9.09 43.10 7.97
N GLU A 14 -9.13 44.28 8.55
CA GLU A 14 -8.26 45.38 8.14
C GLU A 14 -6.80 44.97 8.45
N HIS A 15 -5.92 45.20 7.49
CA HIS A 15 -4.51 44.83 7.58
C HIS A 15 -3.81 45.49 8.78
N GLU A 16 -4.16 46.71 9.07
CA GLU A 16 -3.59 47.45 10.21
C GLU A 16 -3.99 46.81 11.54
N PHE A 17 -5.27 46.47 11.69
CA PHE A 17 -5.77 45.85 12.91
C PHE A 17 -5.11 44.46 13.12
N LEU A 18 -4.92 43.69 12.07
CA LEU A 18 -4.22 42.38 12.17
C LEU A 18 -2.78 42.58 12.66
N CYS A 19 -2.05 43.56 12.16
CA CYS A 19 -0.70 43.87 12.61
C CYS A 19 -0.69 44.23 14.10
N GLN A 20 -1.60 45.11 14.55
CA GLN A 20 -1.71 45.49 15.97
C GLN A 20 -2.03 44.33 16.90
N VAL A 21 -2.91 43.43 16.47
CA VAL A 21 -3.25 42.25 17.27
C VAL A 21 -2.05 41.27 17.37
N VAL A 22 -1.32 41.07 16.26
CA VAL A 22 -0.13 40.20 16.26
C VAL A 22 0.96 40.82 17.14
N GLU A 23 1.22 42.13 17.02
CA GLU A 23 2.17 42.84 17.86
C GLU A 23 1.84 42.72 19.36
N ALA A 24 0.57 42.98 19.73
CA ALA A 24 0.10 42.88 21.11
C ALA A 24 0.19 41.45 21.66
N ALA A 25 -0.10 40.43 20.83
CA ALA A 25 0.05 39.02 21.24
C ALA A 25 1.51 38.67 21.53
N ILE A 26 2.43 39.14 20.70
CA ILE A 26 3.87 38.91 20.89
C ILE A 26 4.36 39.66 22.14
N ASP A 27 3.95 40.89 22.37
CA ASP A 27 4.30 41.67 23.58
C ASP A 27 3.73 41.01 24.85
N ALA A 28 2.57 40.35 24.74
CA ALA A 28 2.02 39.55 25.83
C ALA A 28 2.71 38.20 26.06
N GLY A 29 3.76 37.89 25.26
CA GLY A 29 4.59 36.69 25.42
C GLY A 29 4.27 35.54 24.49
N ALA A 30 3.50 35.72 23.42
CA ALA A 30 3.34 34.71 22.40
C ALA A 30 4.66 34.45 21.67
N THR A 31 5.12 33.19 21.64
CA THR A 31 6.31 32.75 20.91
C THR A 31 5.99 32.20 19.53
N THR A 32 4.71 31.93 19.25
CA THR A 32 4.21 31.50 17.95
C THR A 32 2.86 32.17 17.71
N VAL A 33 2.69 32.77 16.54
CA VAL A 33 1.43 33.37 16.10
C VAL A 33 0.93 32.61 14.87
N ASN A 34 -0.28 32.04 14.98
CA ASN A 34 -0.86 31.25 13.91
C ASN A 34 -1.84 32.09 13.08
N ILE A 35 -1.64 32.10 11.78
CA ILE A 35 -2.45 32.83 10.78
C ILE A 35 -3.24 31.78 9.97
N PRO A 36 -4.48 31.47 10.34
CA PRO A 36 -5.26 30.42 9.69
C PRO A 36 -6.06 30.93 8.49
N ASP A 37 -6.24 30.04 7.51
CA ASP A 37 -7.31 30.10 6.51
C ASP A 37 -8.39 29.06 6.86
N THR A 38 -9.26 29.43 7.79
CA THR A 38 -10.24 28.50 8.41
C THR A 38 -11.29 28.00 7.42
N VAL A 39 -11.57 28.76 6.36
CA VAL A 39 -12.60 28.39 5.37
C VAL A 39 -12.02 27.93 4.03
N GLY A 40 -10.70 27.82 3.93
CA GLY A 40 -10.03 27.35 2.71
C GLY A 40 -10.30 28.23 1.48
N TYR A 41 -10.43 29.55 1.69
CA TYR A 41 -10.83 30.50 0.65
C TYR A 41 -9.66 31.21 -0.01
N ALA A 42 -8.52 31.33 0.70
CA ALA A 42 -7.38 32.12 0.24
C ALA A 42 -6.68 31.49 -0.95
N THR A 43 -6.14 32.35 -1.82
CA THR A 43 -5.22 31.93 -2.86
C THR A 43 -3.76 31.96 -2.36
N PRO A 44 -2.82 31.24 -3.00
CA PRO A 44 -1.41 31.26 -2.59
C PRO A 44 -0.79 32.68 -2.60
N HIS A 45 -1.18 33.49 -3.55
CA HIS A 45 -0.70 34.87 -3.62
C HIS A 45 -1.20 35.72 -2.43
N GLU A 46 -2.47 35.59 -2.07
CA GLU A 46 -3.03 36.32 -0.91
C GLU A 46 -2.37 35.89 0.40
N VAL A 47 -2.05 34.59 0.55
CA VAL A 47 -1.32 34.07 1.73
C VAL A 47 0.09 34.67 1.76
N PHE A 48 0.81 34.59 0.65
CA PHE A 48 2.16 35.16 0.54
C PHE A 48 2.17 36.64 0.96
N GLU A 49 1.31 37.49 0.34
CA GLU A 49 1.25 38.89 0.63
C GLU A 49 0.88 39.18 2.10
N ARG A 50 0.02 38.36 2.69
CA ARG A 50 -0.38 38.52 4.09
C ARG A 50 0.78 38.25 5.05
N ILE A 51 1.47 37.12 4.87
CA ILE A 51 2.62 36.79 5.72
C ILE A 51 3.75 37.79 5.52
N LYS A 52 4.01 38.19 4.27
CA LYS A 52 4.99 39.21 3.97
C LYS A 52 4.65 40.56 4.64
N MET A 53 3.39 41.00 4.57
CA MET A 53 2.91 42.22 5.21
C MET A 53 3.14 42.18 6.73
N LEU A 54 2.85 41.04 7.41
CA LEU A 54 3.10 40.91 8.85
C LEU A 54 4.59 41.01 9.17
N ARG A 55 5.44 40.38 8.37
CA ARG A 55 6.89 40.49 8.55
C ARG A 55 7.42 41.89 8.34
N ASP A 56 6.85 42.62 7.39
CA ASP A 56 7.32 43.98 7.03
C ASP A 56 6.78 45.06 8.01
N ARG A 57 5.61 44.83 8.64
CA ARG A 57 4.91 45.91 9.40
C ARG A 57 4.86 45.68 10.91
N VAL A 58 4.97 44.42 11.39
CA VAL A 58 4.90 44.15 12.84
C VAL A 58 6.29 44.30 13.45
N PRO A 59 6.52 45.31 14.32
CA PRO A 59 7.87 45.68 14.77
C PRO A 59 8.59 44.61 15.59
N ASN A 60 7.84 43.79 16.31
CA ASN A 60 8.35 42.75 17.19
C ASN A 60 8.25 41.34 16.61
N ILE A 61 7.98 41.21 15.29
CA ILE A 61 7.69 39.91 14.63
C ILE A 61 8.80 38.88 14.76
N ASP A 62 10.04 39.32 14.84
CA ASP A 62 11.21 38.42 14.99
C ASP A 62 11.31 37.76 16.36
N LYS A 63 10.48 38.17 17.34
CA LYS A 63 10.38 37.50 18.65
C LYS A 63 9.47 36.29 18.64
N ALA A 64 8.73 36.02 17.55
CA ALA A 64 7.82 34.92 17.43
C ALA A 64 7.93 34.20 16.09
N VAL A 65 7.55 32.93 16.06
CA VAL A 65 7.41 32.17 14.82
C VAL A 65 6.03 32.44 14.21
N ILE A 66 6.00 32.82 12.93
CA ILE A 66 4.74 32.85 12.19
C ILE A 66 4.38 31.44 11.77
N SER A 67 3.21 30.95 12.20
CA SER A 67 2.61 29.68 11.81
C SER A 67 1.47 29.91 10.85
N THR A 68 1.24 28.96 9.95
CA THR A 68 0.08 28.95 9.05
C THR A 68 -0.71 27.66 9.20
N HIS A 69 -2.04 27.76 9.03
CA HIS A 69 -2.98 26.64 9.04
C HIS A 69 -3.97 26.84 7.89
N CYS A 70 -4.00 25.93 6.93
CA CYS A 70 -4.80 26.08 5.73
C CYS A 70 -5.74 24.89 5.55
N HIS A 71 -7.05 25.19 5.34
CA HIS A 71 -8.05 24.22 4.92
C HIS A 71 -8.06 24.06 3.40
N ASP A 72 -8.57 22.91 2.91
CA ASP A 72 -8.42 22.46 1.53
C ASP A 72 -9.70 22.57 0.69
N ASP A 73 -10.63 23.45 1.09
CA ASP A 73 -11.94 23.57 0.46
C ASP A 73 -11.88 23.89 -1.05
N LEU A 74 -10.86 24.61 -1.49
CA LEU A 74 -10.58 24.89 -2.90
C LEU A 74 -9.40 24.05 -3.47
N GLY A 75 -8.88 23.06 -2.73
CA GLY A 75 -7.73 22.26 -3.16
C GLY A 75 -6.41 23.01 -3.16
N MET A 76 -6.26 24.08 -2.34
CA MET A 76 -5.08 24.93 -2.33
C MET A 76 -4.31 24.93 -1.00
N ALA A 77 -4.71 24.10 -0.03
CA ALA A 77 -4.12 24.16 1.31
C ALA A 77 -2.59 23.97 1.33
N VAL A 78 -2.08 23.02 0.56
CA VAL A 78 -0.64 22.78 0.44
C VAL A 78 0.06 23.95 -0.26
N ALA A 79 -0.51 24.43 -1.36
CA ALA A 79 0.05 25.58 -2.09
C ALA A 79 0.07 26.86 -1.23
N ASN A 80 -0.99 27.09 -0.46
CA ASN A 80 -1.11 28.19 0.49
C ASN A 80 -0.04 28.09 1.60
N SER A 81 0.13 26.90 2.18
CA SER A 81 1.14 26.64 3.22
C SER A 81 2.56 26.87 2.70
N LEU A 82 2.85 26.42 1.49
CA LEU A 82 4.16 26.64 0.86
C LEU A 82 4.39 28.10 0.47
N ALA A 83 3.36 28.83 0.06
CA ALA A 83 3.42 30.27 -0.17
C ALA A 83 3.73 31.04 1.13
N ALA A 84 3.14 30.63 2.26
CA ALA A 84 3.47 31.18 3.57
C ALA A 84 4.95 30.98 3.93
N VAL A 85 5.51 29.78 3.67
CA VAL A 85 6.95 29.52 3.88
C VAL A 85 7.81 30.43 3.03
N SER A 86 7.47 30.60 1.75
CA SER A 86 8.18 31.50 0.84
C SER A 86 8.14 32.97 1.30
N ALA A 87 7.08 33.38 2.02
CA ALA A 87 6.94 34.70 2.63
C ALA A 87 7.59 34.81 4.03
N GLY A 88 8.15 33.69 4.58
CA GLY A 88 8.90 33.67 5.83
C GLY A 88 8.14 33.13 7.03
N ALA A 89 7.06 32.34 6.83
CA ALA A 89 6.48 31.52 7.90
C ALA A 89 7.47 30.41 8.31
N GLY A 90 7.66 30.22 9.61
CA GLY A 90 8.56 29.23 10.17
C GLY A 90 7.87 27.94 10.63
N GLN A 91 6.55 27.89 10.59
CA GLN A 91 5.75 26.73 10.99
C GLN A 91 4.55 26.54 10.09
N ILE A 92 4.23 25.26 9.80
CA ILE A 92 3.01 24.84 9.11
C ILE A 92 2.26 23.86 10.00
N GLU A 93 0.97 24.13 10.24
CA GLU A 93 0.05 23.17 10.82
C GLU A 93 -0.60 22.36 9.68
N CYS A 94 -0.39 21.08 9.69
CA CYS A 94 -0.86 20.18 8.64
C CYS A 94 -1.18 18.78 9.23
N THR A 95 -1.82 17.92 8.44
CA THR A 95 -2.24 16.60 8.89
C THR A 95 -1.78 15.51 7.94
N ILE A 96 -1.52 14.31 8.48
CA ILE A 96 -1.22 13.14 7.65
C ILE A 96 -2.45 12.86 6.77
N ASN A 97 -2.24 12.63 5.48
CA ASN A 97 -3.28 12.43 4.45
C ASN A 97 -4.18 13.66 4.22
N GLY A 98 -3.88 14.79 4.82
CA GLY A 98 -4.73 15.98 4.71
C GLY A 98 -6.09 15.83 5.40
N ILE A 99 -6.25 14.89 6.33
CA ILE A 99 -7.53 14.68 7.03
C ILE A 99 -7.91 15.92 7.87
N GLY A 100 -9.21 16.19 8.01
CA GLY A 100 -9.72 17.33 8.77
C GLY A 100 -11.19 17.60 8.50
N GLU A 101 -11.66 18.74 8.95
CA GLU A 101 -13.03 19.19 8.69
C GLU A 101 -13.26 19.44 7.20
N ARG A 102 -14.47 19.21 6.72
CA ARG A 102 -14.93 19.45 5.33
C ARG A 102 -14.03 18.75 4.30
N ALA A 103 -13.24 19.52 3.53
CA ALA A 103 -12.30 18.98 2.55
C ALA A 103 -10.92 18.62 3.14
N GLY A 104 -10.70 18.91 4.43
CA GLY A 104 -9.46 18.58 5.13
C GLY A 104 -8.50 19.75 5.25
N ASN A 105 -7.26 19.43 5.61
CA ASN A 105 -6.16 20.37 5.83
C ASN A 105 -5.06 20.18 4.80
N ALA A 106 -4.01 21.00 4.86
CA ALA A 106 -2.78 20.75 4.14
C ALA A 106 -2.23 19.36 4.50
N ALA A 107 -1.86 18.57 3.49
CA ALA A 107 -1.31 17.23 3.67
C ALA A 107 0.18 17.30 4.04
N LEU A 108 0.55 16.69 5.19
CA LEU A 108 1.92 16.68 5.71
C LEU A 108 2.92 16.14 4.69
N GLU A 109 2.60 15.01 4.08
CA GLU A 109 3.44 14.32 3.11
C GLU A 109 3.75 15.17 1.89
N GLU A 110 2.78 15.94 1.43
CA GLU A 110 2.92 16.81 0.26
C GLU A 110 3.79 18.03 0.60
N VAL A 111 3.57 18.64 1.77
CA VAL A 111 4.40 19.74 2.26
C VAL A 111 5.84 19.30 2.43
N VAL A 112 6.09 18.19 3.14
CA VAL A 112 7.43 17.67 3.41
C VAL A 112 8.19 17.36 2.14
N MET A 113 7.54 16.69 1.19
CA MET A 113 8.20 16.32 -0.06
C MET A 113 8.38 17.49 -1.01
N ALA A 114 7.49 18.48 -1.02
CA ALA A 114 7.70 19.72 -1.75
C ALA A 114 8.93 20.47 -1.24
N LEU A 115 9.07 20.65 0.07
CA LEU A 115 10.24 21.30 0.67
C LEU A 115 11.54 20.53 0.40
N LYS A 116 11.52 19.20 0.47
CA LYS A 116 12.67 18.33 0.22
C LYS A 116 13.08 18.33 -1.25
N THR A 117 12.13 18.10 -2.15
CA THR A 117 12.38 17.97 -3.60
C THR A 117 12.75 19.31 -4.24
N ARG A 118 12.18 20.42 -3.73
CA ARG A 118 12.44 21.77 -4.21
C ARG A 118 13.20 22.60 -3.18
N SER A 119 14.17 22.00 -2.50
CA SER A 119 15.08 22.69 -1.58
C SER A 119 15.87 23.81 -2.27
N ASP A 120 16.09 23.68 -3.57
CA ASP A 120 16.65 24.72 -4.45
C ASP A 120 15.81 25.99 -4.48
N PHE A 121 14.50 25.88 -4.32
CA PHE A 121 13.54 26.98 -4.39
C PHE A 121 13.15 27.51 -3.00
N TYR A 122 12.84 26.60 -2.05
CA TYR A 122 12.34 27.00 -0.74
C TYR A 122 13.46 27.36 0.25
N HIS A 123 14.70 26.95 0.01
CA HIS A 123 15.87 27.23 0.85
C HIS A 123 15.67 26.91 2.34
N CYS A 124 14.84 25.93 2.64
CA CYS A 124 14.55 25.46 3.98
C CYS A 124 14.49 23.95 4.04
N THR A 125 14.57 23.39 5.25
CA THR A 125 14.56 21.95 5.51
C THR A 125 13.61 21.61 6.64
N THR A 126 13.26 20.34 6.73
CA THR A 126 12.50 19.76 7.84
C THR A 126 13.23 18.55 8.41
N ASN A 127 13.06 18.30 9.69
CA ASN A 127 13.65 17.12 10.38
C ASN A 127 12.76 15.87 10.26
N ILE A 128 11.69 15.90 9.48
CA ILE A 128 10.79 14.77 9.29
C ILE A 128 11.50 13.71 8.42
N ASP A 129 11.58 12.47 8.92
CA ASP A 129 12.05 11.32 8.14
C ASP A 129 11.00 10.96 7.09
N SER A 130 11.24 11.37 5.85
CA SER A 130 10.33 11.15 4.73
C SER A 130 10.01 9.68 4.47
N ARG A 131 10.92 8.74 4.82
CA ARG A 131 10.70 7.28 4.68
C ARG A 131 9.56 6.75 5.57
N ARG A 132 9.08 7.55 6.51
CA ARG A 132 7.94 7.22 7.37
C ARG A 132 6.61 7.75 6.87
N LEU A 133 6.58 8.51 5.77
CA LEU A 133 5.35 9.12 5.25
C LEU A 133 4.32 8.06 4.81
N VAL A 134 4.71 7.08 3.99
CA VAL A 134 3.81 5.99 3.57
C VAL A 134 3.39 5.10 4.73
N PRO A 135 4.28 4.63 5.61
CA PRO A 135 3.87 3.89 6.82
C PRO A 135 2.89 4.66 7.71
N ALA A 136 3.12 5.97 7.92
CA ALA A 136 2.23 6.81 8.72
C ALA A 136 0.87 6.99 8.05
N SER A 137 0.85 7.25 6.74
CA SER A 137 -0.37 7.34 5.94
C SER A 137 -1.23 6.07 6.05
N ARG A 138 -0.60 4.90 5.93
CA ARG A 138 -1.28 3.59 6.07
C ARG A 138 -1.83 3.38 7.48
N LEU A 139 -1.06 3.75 8.49
CA LEU A 139 -1.49 3.66 9.89
C LEU A 139 -2.73 4.52 10.13
N VAL A 140 -2.71 5.79 9.70
CA VAL A 140 -3.85 6.70 9.84
C VAL A 140 -5.07 6.16 9.10
N SER A 141 -4.92 5.72 7.84
CA SER A 141 -6.02 5.13 7.07
C SER A 141 -6.62 3.89 7.76
N LYS A 142 -5.78 3.02 8.32
CA LYS A 142 -6.23 1.83 9.06
C LYS A 142 -6.97 2.19 10.33
N THR A 143 -6.48 3.19 11.07
CA THR A 143 -7.03 3.57 12.38
C THR A 143 -8.34 4.36 12.25
N THR A 144 -8.42 5.25 11.25
CA THR A 144 -9.59 6.13 11.05
C THR A 144 -10.65 5.52 10.14
N GLY A 145 -10.31 4.50 9.33
CA GLY A 145 -11.15 3.96 8.27
C GLY A 145 -11.20 4.84 7.01
N ILE A 146 -10.58 6.03 7.04
CA ILE A 146 -10.56 6.97 5.90
C ILE A 146 -9.51 6.50 4.90
N GLN A 147 -9.95 6.04 3.72
CA GLN A 147 -9.06 5.55 2.69
C GLN A 147 -8.44 6.67 1.88
N VAL A 148 -7.15 6.53 1.59
CA VAL A 148 -6.43 7.45 0.71
C VAL A 148 -6.79 7.16 -0.74
N GLN A 149 -7.00 8.19 -1.54
CA GLN A 149 -7.20 8.05 -2.99
C GLN A 149 -5.97 7.41 -3.64
N ARG A 150 -6.19 6.55 -4.65
CA ARG A 150 -5.09 5.85 -5.33
C ARG A 150 -4.07 6.79 -5.98
N ASN A 151 -4.55 7.90 -6.50
CA ASN A 151 -3.75 8.96 -7.16
C ASN A 151 -3.34 10.10 -6.22
N LYS A 152 -3.49 9.93 -4.89
CA LYS A 152 -2.99 10.92 -3.93
C LYS A 152 -1.49 11.10 -4.12
N ALA A 153 -1.06 12.34 -4.16
CA ALA A 153 0.37 12.64 -4.25
C ALA A 153 1.14 11.98 -3.09
N ILE A 154 2.36 11.55 -3.35
CA ILE A 154 3.33 10.99 -2.40
C ILE A 154 2.94 9.60 -1.86
N VAL A 155 1.74 9.42 -1.30
CA VAL A 155 1.34 8.22 -0.54
C VAL A 155 0.31 7.34 -1.23
N GLY A 156 -0.29 7.82 -2.31
CA GLY A 156 -1.24 7.06 -3.11
C GLY A 156 -0.58 5.87 -3.81
N ARG A 157 -1.30 4.77 -3.99
CA ARG A 157 -0.76 3.55 -4.61
C ARG A 157 -0.22 3.78 -6.03
N ASN A 158 -0.79 4.75 -6.75
CA ASN A 158 -0.39 5.08 -8.11
C ASN A 158 0.65 6.21 -8.19
N ALA A 159 1.12 6.73 -7.05
CA ALA A 159 2.01 7.90 -7.02
C ALA A 159 3.33 7.67 -7.80
N PHE A 160 3.75 6.42 -7.93
CA PHE A 160 4.96 6.01 -8.64
C PHE A 160 4.67 5.01 -9.78
N ALA A 161 3.41 4.90 -10.21
CA ALA A 161 3.02 4.00 -11.30
C ALA A 161 3.13 4.71 -12.64
N HIS A 162 3.91 4.13 -13.56
CA HIS A 162 4.04 4.60 -14.94
C HIS A 162 3.36 3.61 -15.88
N GLU A 163 2.27 4.02 -16.52
CA GLU A 163 1.49 3.16 -17.43
C GLU A 163 1.96 3.25 -18.89
N SER A 164 2.56 4.37 -19.29
CA SER A 164 2.99 4.59 -20.68
C SER A 164 4.31 3.89 -20.99
N GLY A 165 4.36 3.13 -22.10
CA GLY A 165 5.57 2.44 -22.55
C GLY A 165 6.76 3.40 -22.82
N ILE A 166 6.49 4.63 -23.26
CA ILE A 166 7.53 5.66 -23.47
C ILE A 166 8.11 6.09 -22.12
N HIS A 167 7.29 6.25 -21.08
CA HIS A 167 7.76 6.60 -19.75
C HIS A 167 8.58 5.45 -19.15
N GLN A 168 8.15 4.21 -19.33
CA GLN A 168 8.88 3.03 -18.86
C GLN A 168 10.24 2.88 -19.55
N ASP A 169 10.31 3.09 -20.87
CA ASP A 169 11.59 3.07 -21.62
C ASP A 169 12.53 4.20 -21.19
N GLY A 170 11.99 5.40 -20.95
CA GLY A 170 12.74 6.54 -20.43
C GLY A 170 13.32 6.27 -19.03
N MET A 171 12.52 5.67 -18.12
CA MET A 171 12.99 5.29 -16.79
C MET A 171 14.07 4.21 -16.78
N LEU A 172 14.01 3.26 -17.72
CA LEU A 172 15.07 2.24 -17.89
C LEU A 172 16.39 2.85 -18.34
N LYS A 173 16.33 3.96 -19.06
CA LYS A 173 17.52 4.68 -19.55
C LYS A 173 18.06 5.67 -18.52
N GLU A 174 17.19 6.48 -17.95
CA GLU A 174 17.52 7.49 -16.93
C GLU A 174 16.30 7.79 -16.07
N ARG A 175 16.29 7.33 -14.82
CA ARG A 175 15.17 7.45 -13.89
C ARG A 175 14.74 8.88 -13.62
N SER A 176 15.72 9.79 -13.50
CA SER A 176 15.48 11.20 -13.21
C SER A 176 14.64 11.93 -14.27
N THR A 177 14.48 11.33 -15.46
CA THR A 177 13.66 11.91 -16.55
C THR A 177 12.17 11.98 -16.19
N TYR A 178 11.67 11.03 -15.39
CA TYR A 178 10.24 10.91 -15.06
C TYR A 178 9.97 10.78 -13.56
N GLU A 179 11.01 10.67 -12.73
CA GLU A 179 10.88 10.57 -11.28
C GLU A 179 11.56 11.77 -10.60
N ILE A 180 10.78 12.64 -9.98
CA ILE A 180 11.26 13.75 -9.16
C ILE A 180 11.65 13.31 -7.74
N MET A 181 11.26 12.10 -7.35
CA MET A 181 11.57 11.45 -6.07
C MET A 181 11.53 9.93 -6.24
N GLN A 182 12.23 9.19 -5.39
CA GLN A 182 12.21 7.72 -5.43
C GLN A 182 11.19 7.15 -4.45
N PRO A 183 10.51 6.02 -4.77
CA PRO A 183 9.55 5.38 -3.89
C PRO A 183 10.10 5.08 -2.48
N GLU A 184 11.35 4.65 -2.40
CA GLU A 184 12.03 4.34 -1.15
C GLU A 184 12.24 5.56 -0.25
N GLU A 185 12.35 6.75 -0.83
CA GLU A 185 12.53 8.00 -0.07
C GLU A 185 11.29 8.40 0.72
N VAL A 186 10.12 7.87 0.37
CA VAL A 186 8.85 8.12 1.05
C VAL A 186 8.34 6.89 1.81
N GLY A 187 9.08 5.78 1.74
CA GLY A 187 8.79 4.54 2.48
C GLY A 187 7.91 3.54 1.74
N PHE A 188 7.80 3.63 0.40
CA PHE A 188 7.33 2.49 -0.38
C PHE A 188 8.41 1.42 -0.42
N SER A 189 8.03 0.16 -0.26
CA SER A 189 8.91 -0.97 -0.52
C SER A 189 8.83 -1.37 -2.01
N LYS A 190 9.85 -2.09 -2.51
CA LYS A 190 9.82 -2.65 -3.87
C LYS A 190 8.62 -3.59 -4.10
N THR A 191 8.09 -4.18 -3.02
CA THR A 191 6.90 -5.04 -3.04
C THR A 191 5.58 -4.29 -3.21
N ASP A 192 5.55 -2.98 -3.06
CA ASP A 192 4.34 -2.18 -3.18
C ASP A 192 4.00 -1.77 -4.63
N LEU A 193 4.88 -2.04 -5.58
CA LEU A 193 4.65 -1.74 -7.00
C LEU A 193 3.73 -2.80 -7.62
N VAL A 194 2.52 -2.40 -7.96
CA VAL A 194 1.49 -3.26 -8.55
C VAL A 194 1.58 -3.20 -10.07
N LEU A 195 1.59 -4.37 -10.72
CA LEU A 195 1.46 -4.45 -12.18
C LEU A 195 -0.02 -4.38 -12.60
N GLY A 196 -0.28 -3.88 -13.79
CA GLY A 196 -1.64 -3.72 -14.31
C GLY A 196 -1.72 -3.91 -15.82
N LYS A 197 -2.90 -3.66 -16.40
CA LYS A 197 -3.21 -3.86 -17.83
C LYS A 197 -2.20 -3.23 -18.79
N HIS A 198 -1.63 -2.09 -18.43
CA HIS A 198 -0.68 -1.33 -19.26
C HIS A 198 0.79 -1.69 -19.01
N SER A 199 1.07 -2.55 -18.03
CA SER A 199 2.43 -3.00 -17.76
C SER A 199 2.99 -3.82 -18.94
N GLY A 200 4.22 -3.50 -19.31
CA GLY A 200 4.93 -4.16 -20.42
C GLY A 200 5.67 -5.43 -19.98
N ARG A 201 6.20 -6.21 -20.97
CA ARG A 201 7.01 -7.42 -20.73
C ARG A 201 8.23 -7.16 -19.84
N ALA A 202 8.90 -6.02 -20.04
CA ALA A 202 10.07 -5.67 -19.26
C ALA A 202 9.76 -5.51 -17.77
N ALA A 203 8.64 -4.88 -17.43
CA ALA A 203 8.18 -4.72 -16.05
C ALA A 203 7.82 -6.06 -15.40
N LEU A 204 7.16 -6.95 -16.15
CA LEU A 204 6.85 -8.31 -15.69
C LEU A 204 8.13 -9.13 -15.47
N ALA A 205 9.09 -9.06 -16.39
CA ALA A 205 10.38 -9.75 -16.28
C ALA A 205 11.19 -9.27 -15.06
N ASP A 206 11.27 -7.96 -14.85
CA ASP A 206 11.97 -7.37 -13.70
C ASP A 206 11.30 -7.77 -12.39
N ARG A 207 9.96 -7.78 -12.37
CA ARG A 207 9.22 -8.22 -11.18
C ARG A 207 9.40 -9.70 -10.90
N ALA A 208 9.31 -10.57 -11.91
CA ALA A 208 9.58 -12.00 -11.79
C ALA A 208 10.99 -12.25 -11.26
N LYS A 209 12.00 -11.51 -11.79
CA LYS A 209 13.38 -11.58 -11.29
C LYS A 209 13.50 -11.15 -9.83
N THR A 210 12.82 -10.07 -9.43
CA THR A 210 12.79 -9.59 -8.04
C THR A 210 12.15 -10.62 -7.10
N LEU A 211 11.18 -11.40 -7.60
CA LEU A 211 10.52 -12.49 -6.90
C LEU A 211 11.33 -13.81 -6.90
N GLY A 212 12.55 -13.79 -7.46
CA GLY A 212 13.48 -14.92 -7.47
C GLY A 212 13.34 -15.87 -8.66
N PHE A 213 12.57 -15.50 -9.69
CA PHE A 213 12.39 -16.34 -10.88
C PHE A 213 13.33 -15.92 -12.01
N THR A 214 14.00 -16.90 -12.60
CA THR A 214 14.75 -16.72 -13.86
C THR A 214 13.94 -17.37 -14.97
N ILE A 215 13.34 -16.55 -15.85
CA ILE A 215 12.51 -17.03 -16.96
C ILE A 215 13.19 -16.73 -18.30
N THR A 216 13.13 -17.70 -19.22
CA THR A 216 13.67 -17.53 -20.59
C THR A 216 12.80 -16.59 -21.42
N GLY A 217 13.30 -16.12 -22.56
CA GLY A 217 12.52 -15.23 -23.43
C GLY A 217 11.21 -15.84 -23.92
N GLU A 218 11.18 -17.13 -24.16
CA GLU A 218 10.02 -17.88 -24.61
C GLU A 218 9.00 -18.07 -23.46
N GLN A 219 9.47 -18.46 -22.29
CA GLN A 219 8.66 -18.54 -21.07
C GLN A 219 8.08 -17.16 -20.68
N LEU A 220 8.89 -16.09 -20.82
CA LEU A 220 8.42 -14.74 -20.56
C LEU A 220 7.28 -14.34 -21.49
N GLN A 221 7.32 -14.75 -22.76
CA GLN A 221 6.25 -14.47 -23.71
C GLN A 221 4.95 -15.16 -23.27
N GLN A 222 5.02 -16.43 -22.91
CA GLN A 222 3.85 -17.21 -22.45
C GLN A 222 3.28 -16.65 -21.13
N VAL A 223 4.14 -16.36 -20.16
CA VAL A 223 3.71 -15.72 -18.89
C VAL A 223 3.08 -14.36 -19.18
N PHE A 224 3.62 -13.59 -20.13
CA PHE A 224 3.08 -12.27 -20.46
C PHE A 224 1.71 -12.34 -21.13
N GLU A 225 1.45 -13.33 -21.97
CA GLU A 225 0.11 -13.56 -22.55
C GLU A 225 -0.92 -13.90 -21.48
N GLN A 226 -0.60 -14.79 -20.55
CA GLN A 226 -1.47 -15.11 -19.41
C GLN A 226 -1.64 -13.91 -18.47
N PHE A 227 -0.57 -13.17 -18.23
CA PHE A 227 -0.63 -11.92 -17.47
C PHE A 227 -1.61 -10.92 -18.09
N LYS A 228 -1.62 -10.75 -19.42
CA LYS A 228 -2.57 -9.88 -20.10
C LYS A 228 -4.01 -10.34 -19.96
N LEU A 229 -4.27 -11.63 -20.09
CA LEU A 229 -5.60 -12.21 -19.88
C LEU A 229 -6.09 -12.01 -18.44
N LEU A 230 -5.18 -12.14 -17.47
CA LEU A 230 -5.49 -11.88 -16.07
C LEU A 230 -5.73 -10.38 -15.82
N ALA A 231 -4.92 -9.50 -16.41
CA ALA A 231 -5.04 -8.05 -16.28
C ALA A 231 -6.31 -7.48 -16.94
N ASP A 232 -6.90 -8.18 -17.89
CA ASP A 232 -8.20 -7.82 -18.45
C ASP A 232 -9.37 -8.17 -17.51
N LYS A 233 -9.19 -9.20 -16.68
CA LYS A 233 -10.18 -9.65 -15.68
C LYS A 233 -10.00 -8.98 -14.32
N LYS A 234 -8.76 -8.74 -13.92
CA LYS A 234 -8.36 -8.22 -12.61
C LYS A 234 -7.65 -6.88 -12.77
N LYS A 235 -8.19 -5.83 -12.18
CA LYS A 235 -7.68 -4.45 -12.32
C LYS A 235 -6.26 -4.25 -11.78
N GLU A 236 -5.87 -5.02 -10.77
CA GLU A 236 -4.57 -4.98 -10.09
C GLU A 236 -4.02 -6.41 -10.02
N ILE A 237 -2.76 -6.58 -10.43
CA ILE A 237 -2.04 -7.85 -10.35
C ILE A 237 -0.96 -7.73 -9.31
N TYR A 238 -1.02 -8.60 -8.32
CA TYR A 238 -0.11 -8.64 -7.18
C TYR A 238 0.99 -9.68 -7.39
N ASP A 239 2.00 -9.67 -6.53
CA ASP A 239 3.10 -10.61 -6.56
C ASP A 239 2.65 -12.07 -6.55
N GLY A 240 1.61 -12.38 -5.76
CA GLY A 240 1.02 -13.72 -5.74
C GLY A 240 0.51 -14.18 -7.11
N ASP A 241 -0.15 -13.30 -7.85
CA ASP A 241 -0.61 -13.59 -9.22
C ASP A 241 0.56 -13.85 -10.17
N ILE A 242 1.62 -13.03 -10.06
CA ILE A 242 2.82 -13.19 -10.89
C ILE A 242 3.53 -14.50 -10.57
N ILE A 243 3.68 -14.81 -9.29
CA ILE A 243 4.25 -16.07 -8.82
C ILE A 243 3.46 -17.24 -9.42
N ALA A 244 2.12 -17.22 -9.31
CA ALA A 244 1.27 -18.27 -9.85
C ALA A 244 1.44 -18.42 -11.37
N LEU A 245 1.41 -17.32 -12.13
CA LEU A 245 1.60 -17.33 -13.58
C LEU A 245 2.97 -17.87 -14.00
N VAL A 246 4.03 -17.41 -13.34
CA VAL A 246 5.40 -17.85 -13.63
C VAL A 246 5.57 -19.33 -13.30
N GLN A 247 5.05 -19.76 -12.15
CA GLN A 247 5.13 -21.14 -11.71
C GLN A 247 4.35 -22.09 -12.61
N GLN A 248 3.17 -21.70 -13.07
CA GLN A 248 2.38 -22.46 -14.02
C GLN A 248 3.15 -22.70 -15.34
N GLN A 249 3.96 -21.75 -15.76
CA GLN A 249 4.75 -21.85 -17.00
C GLN A 249 6.10 -22.57 -16.81
N ILE A 250 6.77 -22.39 -15.67
CA ILE A 250 8.04 -23.06 -15.37
C ILE A 250 7.79 -24.53 -15.04
N SER A 251 6.71 -24.83 -14.32
CA SER A 251 6.41 -26.19 -13.87
C SER A 251 5.89 -27.11 -15.00
N GLY A 252 5.69 -26.59 -16.23
CA GLY A 252 5.13 -27.32 -17.37
C GLY A 252 4.32 -28.50 -16.89
N SER A 253 3.02 -28.41 -16.71
CA SER A 253 2.11 -29.42 -16.17
C SER A 253 2.77 -30.33 -15.11
N VAL A 254 2.91 -29.84 -13.87
CA VAL A 254 3.12 -30.74 -12.74
C VAL A 254 1.95 -31.72 -12.80
N GLU A 255 2.23 -32.97 -13.17
CA GLU A 255 1.24 -34.04 -13.14
C GLU A 255 0.61 -33.99 -11.75
N GLU A 256 -0.71 -33.75 -11.68
CA GLU A 256 -1.44 -33.71 -10.42
C GLU A 256 -1.31 -35.08 -9.74
N GLN A 257 -0.32 -35.22 -8.87
CA GLN A 257 -0.09 -36.48 -8.15
C GLN A 257 -1.23 -36.70 -7.13
N TRP A 258 -1.65 -35.63 -6.47
CA TRP A 258 -2.77 -35.62 -5.55
C TRP A 258 -3.84 -34.60 -6.02
N ALA A 259 -5.09 -35.08 -6.12
CA ALA A 259 -6.25 -34.30 -6.51
C ALA A 259 -7.34 -34.38 -5.43
N LEU A 260 -8.06 -33.28 -5.20
CA LEU A 260 -9.25 -33.25 -4.35
C LEU A 260 -10.41 -33.95 -5.09
N VAL A 261 -11.06 -34.91 -4.42
CA VAL A 261 -12.26 -35.60 -4.92
C VAL A 261 -13.48 -35.04 -4.21
N ASP A 262 -13.48 -35.04 -2.87
CA ASP A 262 -14.61 -34.64 -2.07
C ASP A 262 -14.15 -34.21 -0.67
N TYR A 263 -14.92 -33.34 -0.02
CA TYR A 263 -14.71 -33.01 1.38
C TYR A 263 -16.03 -32.64 2.06
N GLU A 264 -16.14 -33.01 3.32
CA GLU A 264 -17.23 -32.59 4.22
C GLU A 264 -16.64 -31.98 5.49
N VAL A 265 -17.13 -30.82 5.87
CA VAL A 265 -16.67 -30.10 7.06
C VAL A 265 -17.83 -29.76 7.97
N THR A 266 -17.74 -30.18 9.20
CA THR A 266 -18.68 -29.81 10.26
C THR A 266 -17.92 -29.11 11.38
N SER A 267 -18.33 -27.91 11.72
CA SER A 267 -17.73 -27.18 12.83
C SER A 267 -18.80 -26.37 13.61
N GLY A 268 -18.53 -26.09 14.87
CA GLY A 268 -19.45 -25.34 15.72
C GLY A 268 -18.83 -25.00 17.07
N LYS A 269 -19.42 -23.98 17.75
CA LYS A 269 -18.86 -23.44 19.00
C LYS A 269 -18.68 -24.49 20.10
N SER A 270 -19.49 -25.57 20.11
CA SER A 270 -19.50 -26.62 21.14
C SER A 270 -19.09 -27.99 20.60
N ARG A 271 -18.53 -28.06 19.43
CA ARG A 271 -18.08 -29.32 18.80
C ARG A 271 -16.69 -29.10 18.22
N SER A 272 -15.81 -30.09 18.39
CA SER A 272 -14.55 -30.14 17.67
C SER A 272 -14.82 -30.12 16.16
N PRO A 273 -13.96 -29.48 15.38
CA PRO A 273 -14.08 -29.51 13.93
C PRO A 273 -13.93 -30.96 13.44
N HIS A 274 -14.83 -31.36 12.54
CA HIS A 274 -14.78 -32.66 11.88
C HIS A 274 -14.61 -32.42 10.38
N VAL A 275 -13.57 -33.02 9.81
CA VAL A 275 -13.28 -33.00 8.38
C VAL A 275 -13.19 -34.40 7.85
N GLN A 276 -14.04 -34.73 6.91
CA GLN A 276 -13.90 -35.93 6.07
C GLN A 276 -13.35 -35.48 4.73
N LEU A 277 -12.19 -35.99 4.33
CA LEU A 277 -11.49 -35.58 3.12
C LEU A 277 -11.19 -36.80 2.25
N THR A 278 -11.52 -36.73 0.98
CA THR A 278 -11.19 -37.76 -0.02
C THR A 278 -10.24 -37.16 -1.06
N LEU A 279 -9.04 -37.72 -1.14
CA LEU A 279 -8.04 -37.37 -2.13
C LEU A 279 -7.77 -38.54 -3.07
N ARG A 280 -7.40 -38.23 -4.31
CA ARG A 280 -7.00 -39.20 -5.33
C ARG A 280 -5.51 -39.09 -5.63
N HIS A 281 -4.82 -40.22 -5.65
CA HIS A 281 -3.44 -40.35 -6.10
C HIS A 281 -3.37 -41.39 -7.21
N GLY A 282 -3.15 -40.99 -8.45
CA GLY A 282 -3.31 -41.86 -9.62
C GLY A 282 -4.77 -42.37 -9.72
N ASP A 283 -4.95 -43.67 -9.75
CA ASP A 283 -6.29 -44.34 -9.79
C ASP A 283 -6.85 -44.65 -8.40
N LYS A 284 -6.12 -44.36 -7.32
CA LYS A 284 -6.51 -44.73 -5.95
C LYS A 284 -7.09 -43.51 -5.21
N GLU A 285 -8.30 -43.71 -4.70
CA GLU A 285 -8.92 -42.73 -3.76
C GLU A 285 -8.68 -43.18 -2.30
N THR A 286 -8.41 -42.21 -1.45
CA THR A 286 -8.22 -42.41 -0.02
C THR A 286 -9.04 -41.37 0.74
N THR A 287 -9.87 -41.85 1.67
CA THR A 287 -10.71 -41.02 2.52
C THR A 287 -10.21 -41.12 3.95
N GLU A 288 -10.05 -39.98 4.60
CA GLU A 288 -9.72 -39.87 6.02
C GLU A 288 -10.69 -38.93 6.74
N CYS A 289 -10.95 -39.26 8.00
CA CYS A 289 -11.72 -38.42 8.91
C CYS A 289 -10.81 -37.90 10.02
N VAL A 290 -10.88 -36.60 10.29
CA VAL A 290 -10.12 -35.91 11.33
C VAL A 290 -11.08 -35.16 12.23
N GLU A 291 -10.97 -35.35 13.54
CA GLU A 291 -11.78 -34.72 14.58
C GLU A 291 -10.93 -33.84 15.52
N GLN A 292 -9.80 -33.35 15.04
CA GLN A 292 -8.86 -32.53 15.79
C GLN A 292 -8.55 -31.25 15.06
N GLY A 293 -8.10 -30.23 15.79
CA GLY A 293 -7.74 -28.92 15.30
C GLY A 293 -8.48 -27.79 16.00
N ASP A 294 -7.95 -26.58 15.89
CA ASP A 294 -8.53 -25.38 16.48
C ASP A 294 -9.70 -24.80 15.66
N GLY A 295 -9.91 -25.34 14.45
CA GLY A 295 -10.97 -24.92 13.54
C GLY A 295 -11.00 -25.72 12.23
N PRO A 296 -11.97 -25.45 11.34
CA PRO A 296 -12.15 -26.24 10.11
C PRO A 296 -10.94 -26.17 9.17
N ILE A 297 -10.22 -25.08 9.13
CA ILE A 297 -9.02 -24.92 8.33
C ILE A 297 -7.88 -25.78 8.89
N ASP A 298 -7.65 -25.73 10.20
CA ASP A 298 -6.62 -26.52 10.85
C ASP A 298 -6.90 -28.02 10.75
N ALA A 299 -8.15 -28.44 10.91
CA ALA A 299 -8.57 -29.83 10.69
C ALA A 299 -8.35 -30.29 9.22
N ALA A 300 -8.54 -29.39 8.25
CA ALA A 300 -8.25 -29.67 6.84
C ALA A 300 -6.74 -29.87 6.60
N PHE A 301 -5.87 -29.07 7.24
CA PHE A 301 -4.42 -29.29 7.21
C PHE A 301 -4.07 -30.70 7.71
N TRP A 302 -4.56 -31.08 8.88
CA TRP A 302 -4.35 -32.41 9.44
C TRP A 302 -4.84 -33.53 8.52
N ALA A 303 -5.99 -33.38 7.89
CA ALA A 303 -6.53 -34.38 6.98
C ALA A 303 -5.64 -34.57 5.73
N VAL A 304 -5.17 -33.45 5.12
CA VAL A 304 -4.28 -33.50 3.96
C VAL A 304 -2.95 -34.15 4.32
N GLU A 305 -2.32 -33.76 5.43
CA GLU A 305 -1.05 -34.34 5.89
C GLU A 305 -1.18 -35.85 6.17
N LYS A 306 -2.28 -36.25 6.80
CA LYS A 306 -2.56 -37.66 7.13
C LYS A 306 -2.71 -38.54 5.88
N ILE A 307 -3.41 -38.03 4.85
CA ILE A 307 -3.60 -38.78 3.59
C ILE A 307 -2.32 -38.84 2.78
N THR A 308 -1.62 -37.68 2.66
CA THR A 308 -0.44 -37.57 1.79
C THR A 308 0.85 -38.08 2.43
N GLY A 309 0.89 -38.14 3.76
CA GLY A 309 2.10 -38.49 4.52
C GLY A 309 3.18 -37.41 4.47
N ILE A 310 2.84 -36.21 4.06
CA ILE A 310 3.76 -35.04 3.96
C ILE A 310 3.35 -34.01 5.01
N GLU A 311 4.19 -33.85 6.03
CA GLU A 311 4.02 -32.85 7.08
C GLU A 311 4.59 -31.51 6.59
N LEU A 312 3.79 -30.44 6.70
CA LEU A 312 4.13 -29.09 6.27
C LEU A 312 4.15 -28.15 7.49
N VAL A 313 5.16 -27.31 7.58
CA VAL A 313 5.18 -26.24 8.58
C VAL A 313 4.57 -24.99 7.98
N CYS A 314 3.38 -24.62 8.42
CA CYS A 314 2.72 -23.39 7.99
C CYS A 314 3.48 -22.15 8.55
N LYS A 315 4.08 -21.36 7.68
CA LYS A 315 4.81 -20.12 8.06
C LYS A 315 3.93 -18.88 7.98
N ASP A 316 3.05 -18.82 6.99
CA ASP A 316 2.11 -17.71 6.82
C ASP A 316 0.84 -18.24 6.16
N PHE A 317 -0.29 -17.81 6.72
CA PHE A 317 -1.61 -18.14 6.19
C PHE A 317 -2.50 -16.91 6.25
N ARG A 318 -2.94 -16.43 5.10
CA ARG A 318 -3.79 -15.24 5.01
C ARG A 318 -4.96 -15.48 4.09
N VAL A 319 -6.15 -15.22 4.60
CA VAL A 319 -7.38 -15.18 3.81
C VAL A 319 -7.80 -13.73 3.62
N ARG A 320 -8.05 -13.32 2.38
CA ARG A 320 -8.54 -11.98 2.05
C ARG A 320 -9.77 -12.11 1.16
N SER A 321 -10.71 -11.19 1.31
CA SER A 321 -11.78 -11.03 0.35
C SER A 321 -11.26 -10.31 -0.89
N ALA A 322 -11.29 -10.97 -2.05
CA ALA A 322 -10.87 -10.39 -3.32
C ALA A 322 -11.97 -9.54 -3.96
N THR A 323 -13.25 -9.81 -3.63
CA THR A 323 -14.42 -9.06 -4.12
C THR A 323 -15.31 -8.61 -2.96
N LEU A 324 -16.22 -7.67 -3.22
CA LEU A 324 -17.20 -7.20 -2.24
C LEU A 324 -18.52 -7.95 -2.42
N GLY A 325 -19.19 -8.30 -1.31
CA GLY A 325 -20.51 -8.91 -1.33
C GLY A 325 -20.59 -10.22 -0.56
N ARG A 326 -21.78 -10.84 -0.54
CA ARG A 326 -22.01 -12.14 0.10
C ARG A 326 -21.30 -13.30 -0.61
N ASP A 327 -21.11 -13.15 -1.92
CA ASP A 327 -20.47 -14.11 -2.82
C ASP A 327 -19.01 -13.69 -3.09
N ALA A 328 -18.39 -13.04 -2.11
CA ALA A 328 -17.02 -12.58 -2.25
C ALA A 328 -16.07 -13.76 -2.45
N ILE A 329 -15.28 -13.72 -3.52
CA ILE A 329 -14.20 -14.67 -3.75
C ILE A 329 -13.15 -14.44 -2.66
N GLY A 330 -12.83 -15.49 -1.90
CA GLY A 330 -11.71 -15.52 -0.98
C GLY A 330 -10.41 -15.76 -1.74
N GLU A 331 -9.36 -15.02 -1.43
CA GLU A 331 -7.99 -15.27 -1.85
C GLU A 331 -7.23 -15.82 -0.64
N VAL A 332 -6.61 -17.00 -0.78
CA VAL A 332 -5.72 -17.58 0.21
C VAL A 332 -4.29 -17.43 -0.25
N ASN A 333 -3.46 -16.86 0.61
CA ASN A 333 -2.02 -16.86 0.48
C ASN A 333 -1.45 -17.81 1.54
N LEU A 334 -0.86 -18.90 1.10
CA LEU A 334 -0.26 -19.94 1.93
C LEU A 334 1.26 -19.99 1.71
N GLU A 335 2.02 -19.91 2.79
CA GLU A 335 3.46 -20.18 2.79
C GLU A 335 3.72 -21.37 3.72
N VAL A 336 4.24 -22.46 3.17
CA VAL A 336 4.60 -23.66 3.91
C VAL A 336 6.08 -23.97 3.76
N GLU A 337 6.67 -24.56 4.78
CA GLU A 337 8.06 -25.05 4.76
C GLU A 337 8.07 -26.57 4.79
N TYR A 338 8.87 -27.17 3.93
CA TYR A 338 9.17 -28.58 3.92
C TYR A 338 10.68 -28.82 3.80
N LYS A 339 11.30 -29.49 4.76
CA LYS A 339 12.75 -29.79 4.82
C LYS A 339 13.64 -28.54 4.58
N GLY A 340 13.25 -27.38 5.12
CA GLY A 340 14.00 -26.12 5.02
C GLY A 340 13.74 -25.30 3.74
N ASN A 341 12.95 -25.81 2.80
CA ASN A 341 12.53 -25.06 1.61
C ASN A 341 11.13 -24.46 1.82
N SER A 342 10.94 -23.22 1.38
CA SER A 342 9.66 -22.51 1.49
C SER A 342 8.90 -22.57 0.18
N TYR A 343 7.61 -22.93 0.27
CA TYR A 343 6.68 -23.03 -0.86
C TYR A 343 5.54 -22.05 -0.65
N ARG A 344 5.39 -21.10 -1.58
CA ARG A 344 4.27 -20.15 -1.58
C ARG A 344 3.26 -20.52 -2.63
N VAL A 345 2.00 -20.54 -2.22
CA VAL A 345 0.85 -20.84 -3.06
C VAL A 345 -0.22 -19.79 -2.85
N VAL A 346 -0.85 -19.38 -3.93
CA VAL A 346 -2.03 -18.50 -3.93
C VAL A 346 -3.16 -19.23 -4.63
N GLY A 347 -4.31 -19.22 -4.01
CA GLY A 347 -5.52 -19.79 -4.58
C GLY A 347 -6.70 -18.86 -4.40
N ASP A 348 -7.78 -19.05 -5.17
CA ASP A 348 -9.03 -18.31 -5.09
C ASP A 348 -10.23 -19.24 -5.18
N SER A 349 -11.20 -19.10 -4.27
CA SER A 349 -12.48 -19.77 -4.27
C SER A 349 -13.50 -18.98 -3.44
N THR A 350 -14.76 -19.31 -3.59
CA THR A 350 -15.84 -18.82 -2.71
C THR A 350 -15.86 -19.58 -1.37
N ASP A 351 -15.25 -20.76 -1.28
CA ASP A 351 -15.13 -21.56 -0.06
C ASP A 351 -13.69 -21.53 0.50
N SER A 352 -13.55 -21.04 1.73
CA SER A 352 -12.25 -20.88 2.39
C SER A 352 -11.59 -22.19 2.80
N VAL A 353 -12.36 -23.25 2.99
CA VAL A 353 -11.83 -24.59 3.31
C VAL A 353 -11.35 -25.27 2.04
N GLU A 354 -12.17 -25.24 0.97
CA GLU A 354 -11.80 -25.80 -0.32
C GLU A 354 -10.49 -25.19 -0.83
N ILE A 355 -10.39 -23.87 -0.85
CA ILE A 355 -9.19 -23.20 -1.35
C ILE A 355 -7.96 -23.53 -0.50
N THR A 356 -8.13 -23.73 0.80
CA THR A 356 -7.03 -24.13 1.68
C THR A 356 -6.55 -25.54 1.30
N ILE A 357 -7.44 -26.49 1.13
CA ILE A 357 -7.11 -27.86 0.69
C ILE A 357 -6.39 -27.84 -0.67
N LEU A 358 -6.94 -27.13 -1.65
CA LEU A 358 -6.36 -27.00 -2.99
C LEU A 358 -4.96 -26.35 -2.95
N SER A 359 -4.78 -25.33 -2.10
CA SER A 359 -3.48 -24.68 -1.93
C SER A 359 -2.43 -25.60 -1.33
N MET A 360 -2.81 -26.42 -0.34
CA MET A 360 -1.93 -27.42 0.24
C MET A 360 -1.55 -28.50 -0.78
N LEU A 361 -2.53 -29.04 -1.52
CA LEU A 361 -2.27 -30.04 -2.56
C LEU A 361 -1.35 -29.50 -3.64
N ASN A 362 -1.49 -28.24 -4.02
CA ASN A 362 -0.58 -27.59 -4.97
C ASN A 362 0.86 -27.55 -4.42
N ALA A 363 1.04 -27.16 -3.15
CA ALA A 363 2.36 -27.17 -2.52
C ALA A 363 2.95 -28.59 -2.49
N ILE A 364 2.15 -29.60 -2.10
CA ILE A 364 2.56 -31.00 -2.02
C ILE A 364 2.93 -31.57 -3.40
N ASN A 365 2.12 -31.32 -4.43
CA ASN A 365 2.40 -31.76 -5.79
C ASN A 365 3.72 -31.18 -6.31
N ARG A 366 4.02 -29.91 -5.97
CA ARG A 366 5.31 -29.27 -6.30
C ARG A 366 6.48 -29.92 -5.55
N ILE A 367 6.34 -30.18 -4.25
CA ILE A 367 7.35 -30.86 -3.44
C ILE A 367 7.66 -32.24 -4.05
N ILE A 368 6.63 -32.99 -4.46
CA ILE A 368 6.81 -34.31 -5.06
C ILE A 368 7.51 -34.20 -6.42
N ALA A 369 7.15 -33.24 -7.27
CA ALA A 369 7.77 -33.04 -8.57
C ALA A 369 9.26 -32.71 -8.41
N GLU A 370 9.62 -31.79 -7.53
CA GLU A 370 11.02 -31.42 -7.25
C GLU A 370 11.85 -32.61 -6.72
N ARG A 371 11.25 -33.47 -5.88
CA ARG A 371 11.92 -34.68 -5.38
C ARG A 371 12.17 -35.68 -6.49
N LYS A 372 11.24 -35.90 -7.42
CA LYS A 372 11.44 -36.79 -8.59
C LYS A 372 12.60 -36.28 -9.44
N ASP A 373 12.72 -34.96 -9.67
CA ASP A 373 13.80 -34.35 -10.45
C ASP A 373 15.18 -34.55 -9.77
N LEU A 374 15.20 -34.58 -8.42
CA LEU A 374 16.42 -34.79 -7.64
C LEU A 374 16.76 -36.27 -7.43
N GLY A 375 15.94 -37.21 -7.95
CA GLY A 375 16.18 -38.65 -7.85
C GLY A 375 15.98 -39.24 -6.44
N GLU A 376 15.34 -38.49 -5.54
CA GLU A 376 14.93 -38.97 -4.19
C GLU A 376 13.61 -39.74 -4.30
N ARG A 377 13.62 -41.00 -3.89
CA ARG A 377 12.42 -41.85 -3.77
C ARG A 377 11.67 -41.59 -2.47
#